data_dd2a9d5a983171f8b710b8241a7d542d
#
_entry.id   dd2a9d5a983171f8b710b8241a7d542d
#
_cell.length_a   1.000
_cell.length_b   1.000
_cell.length_c   1.000
_cell.angle_alpha   90.00
_cell.angle_beta   90.00
_cell.angle_gamma   90.00
#
_symmetry.space_group_name_H-M   'P 1'
#
loop_
_entity.id
_entity.type
_entity.pdbx_description
1 polymer ?
#
loop_
_entity_poly.entity_id
_entity_poly.type
_entity_poly.pdbx_seq_one_letter_code
_entity_poly.pdbx_strand_id
1 'polypeptide(L)'
;MPFQAKITRARWVLGPFTSEDMLEIGNVVVDSIKARLHNGLNVRDEEAKPLKPGRNGKRGYPDYKLARGLQPLRDWFWTGRTIRSLKVKQVSENRCVIGFINPNADAVAHINNIRERAFGISPKDRQAMIAVISAILRTSRVIQVRKAA
;
A
#
# COMPACT_ATOMS: atom_id res chain seq x y z
N MET A 1 3.76 4.84 13.31
CA MET A 1 4.23 3.45 13.42
C MET A 1 4.60 2.95 12.03
N PRO A 2 5.78 2.41 11.83
CA PRO A 2 6.09 1.78 10.55
C PRO A 2 5.17 0.56 10.37
N PHE A 3 4.52 0.47 9.21
CA PHE A 3 3.77 -0.72 8.85
C PHE A 3 4.75 -1.88 8.69
N GLN A 4 4.75 -2.79 9.65
CA GLN A 4 5.48 -4.03 9.53
C GLN A 4 4.53 -5.06 8.90
N ALA A 5 4.71 -5.34 7.62
CA ALA A 5 4.15 -6.54 7.02
C ALA A 5 4.90 -7.75 7.61
N LYS A 6 4.47 -8.20 8.78
CA LYS A 6 4.97 -9.41 9.38
C LYS A 6 4.31 -10.56 8.64
N ILE A 7 5.01 -11.20 7.71
CA ILE A 7 4.63 -12.53 7.20
C ILE A 7 4.84 -13.52 8.35
N THR A 8 3.97 -13.47 9.34
CA THR A 8 3.95 -14.42 10.45
C THR A 8 2.92 -15.50 10.13
N ARG A 9 3.41 -16.71 9.91
CA ARG A 9 2.72 -17.99 9.79
C ARG A 9 2.35 -18.43 8.38
N ALA A 10 3.37 -18.76 7.62
CA ALA A 10 3.35 -20.01 6.88
C ALA A 10 4.73 -20.65 7.13
N ARG A 11 4.78 -21.77 7.83
CA ARG A 11 5.98 -22.64 7.87
C ARG A 11 6.14 -23.31 6.50
N TRP A 12 6.41 -22.48 5.52
CA TRP A 12 6.93 -22.98 4.26
C TRP A 12 8.42 -22.73 4.35
N VAL A 13 9.20 -23.80 4.39
CA VAL A 13 10.64 -23.74 4.11
C VAL A 13 10.74 -23.49 2.60
N LEU A 14 10.34 -22.30 2.21
CA LEU A 14 10.66 -21.74 0.91
C LEU A 14 12.09 -21.24 1.07
N GLY A 15 12.93 -21.56 0.13
CA GLY A 15 14.30 -21.09 0.13
C GLY A 15 14.37 -19.58 0.38
N PRO A 16 15.47 -19.06 0.91
CA PRO A 16 15.59 -17.66 1.27
C PRO A 16 15.29 -16.80 0.04
N PHE A 17 14.38 -15.82 0.21
CA PHE A 17 14.20 -14.77 -0.76
C PHE A 17 15.49 -13.94 -0.81
N THR A 18 15.83 -13.44 -1.99
CA THR A 18 16.87 -12.42 -2.10
C THR A 18 16.32 -11.05 -1.64
N SER A 19 17.21 -10.12 -1.36
CA SER A 19 16.79 -8.74 -1.08
C SER A 19 16.07 -8.10 -2.28
N GLU A 20 16.40 -8.52 -3.51
CA GLU A 20 15.72 -8.09 -4.74
C GLU A 20 14.29 -8.63 -4.80
N ASP A 21 14.09 -9.92 -4.49
CA ASP A 21 12.75 -10.52 -4.39
C ASP A 21 11.89 -9.78 -3.36
N MET A 22 12.47 -9.49 -2.19
CA MET A 22 11.76 -8.78 -1.13
C MET A 22 11.44 -7.32 -1.50
N LEU A 23 12.29 -6.68 -2.30
CA LEU A 23 12.03 -5.35 -2.84
C LEU A 23 10.89 -5.39 -3.86
N GLU A 24 10.88 -6.38 -4.75
CA GLU A 24 9.80 -6.58 -5.71
C GLU A 24 8.46 -6.79 -5.01
N ILE A 25 8.42 -7.71 -4.03
CA ILE A 25 7.23 -7.95 -3.20
C ILE A 25 6.76 -6.66 -2.54
N GLY A 26 7.67 -5.91 -1.94
CA GLY A 26 7.36 -4.64 -1.28
C GLY A 26 6.79 -3.59 -2.23
N ASN A 27 7.35 -3.45 -3.43
CA ASN A 27 6.89 -2.51 -4.43
C ASN A 27 5.48 -2.87 -4.95
N VAL A 28 5.20 -4.14 -5.20
CA VAL A 28 3.86 -4.60 -5.60
C VAL A 28 2.82 -4.25 -4.54
N VAL A 29 3.15 -4.45 -3.26
CA VAL A 29 2.24 -4.09 -2.16
C VAL A 29 2.05 -2.56 -2.08
N VAL A 30 3.11 -1.77 -2.24
CA VAL A 30 3.03 -0.30 -2.27
C VAL A 30 2.11 0.17 -3.41
N ASP A 31 2.27 -0.38 -4.60
CA ASP A 31 1.47 -0.01 -5.76
C ASP A 31 0.00 -0.41 -5.60
N SER A 32 -0.25 -1.59 -5.02
CA SER A 32 -1.61 -2.03 -4.67
C SER A 32 -2.28 -1.08 -3.66
N ILE A 33 -1.58 -0.69 -2.59
CA ILE A 33 -2.08 0.28 -1.61
C ILE A 33 -2.39 1.62 -2.28
N LYS A 34 -1.51 2.14 -3.14
CA LYS A 34 -1.72 3.40 -3.86
C LYS A 34 -2.93 3.34 -4.78
N ALA A 35 -3.08 2.26 -5.55
CA ALA A 35 -4.23 2.06 -6.43
C ALA A 35 -5.54 2.01 -5.63
N ARG A 36 -5.58 1.28 -4.54
CA ARG A 36 -6.72 1.20 -3.64
C ARG A 36 -7.11 2.56 -3.07
N LEU A 37 -6.14 3.31 -2.57
CA LEU A 37 -6.35 4.67 -2.05
C LEU A 37 -6.85 5.62 -3.14
N HIS A 38 -6.30 5.54 -4.34
CA HIS A 38 -6.74 6.35 -5.48
C HIS A 38 -8.21 6.09 -5.83
N ASN A 39 -8.67 4.86 -5.67
CA ASN A 39 -10.07 4.47 -5.86
C ASN A 39 -10.97 4.79 -4.65
N GLY A 40 -10.47 5.48 -3.64
CA GLY A 40 -11.23 5.87 -2.46
C GLY A 40 -11.61 4.70 -1.55
N LEU A 41 -10.85 3.60 -1.58
CA LEU A 41 -11.13 2.43 -0.75
C LEU A 41 -10.30 2.43 0.53
N ASN A 42 -10.91 1.99 1.63
CA ASN A 42 -10.27 1.84 2.93
C ASN A 42 -9.46 0.52 3.05
N VAL A 43 -8.91 0.24 4.22
CA VAL A 43 -8.11 -0.97 4.49
C VAL A 43 -8.90 -2.29 4.42
N ARG A 44 -10.23 -2.23 4.31
CA ARG A 44 -11.11 -3.40 4.13
C ARG A 44 -11.53 -3.61 2.68
N ASP A 45 -10.99 -2.81 1.75
CA ASP A 45 -11.41 -2.74 0.34
C ASP A 45 -12.86 -2.25 0.15
N GLU A 46 -13.39 -1.53 1.14
CA GLU A 46 -14.70 -0.89 1.11
C GLU A 46 -14.56 0.59 0.76
N GLU A 47 -15.62 1.19 0.24
CA GLU A 47 -15.65 2.63 0.03
C GLU A 47 -15.38 3.40 1.32
N ALA A 48 -14.44 4.32 1.29
CA ALA A 48 -14.14 5.17 2.42
C ALA A 48 -15.30 6.13 2.67
N LYS A 49 -15.47 6.52 3.94
CA LYS A 49 -16.50 7.50 4.32
C LYS A 49 -16.44 8.73 3.42
N PRO A 50 -17.57 9.21 2.89
CA PRO A 50 -17.59 10.36 2.01
C PRO A 50 -16.97 11.58 2.69
N LEU A 51 -16.43 12.48 1.88
CA LEU A 51 -15.97 13.78 2.35
C LEU A 51 -17.16 14.61 2.82
N LYS A 52 -16.97 15.39 3.88
CA LYS A 52 -18.04 16.23 4.41
C LYS A 52 -18.42 17.32 3.38
N PRO A 53 -19.70 17.37 2.98
CA PRO A 53 -20.20 18.44 2.11
C PRO A 53 -20.15 19.78 2.84
N GLY A 54 -20.27 20.86 2.08
CA GLY A 54 -20.43 22.19 2.64
C GLY A 54 -21.74 22.35 3.40
N ARG A 55 -21.79 23.31 4.31
CA ARG A 55 -22.99 23.65 5.08
C ARG A 55 -23.30 25.15 4.93
N ASN A 56 -24.58 25.49 4.98
CA ASN A 56 -25.05 26.88 4.99
C ASN A 56 -24.52 27.68 3.78
N GLY A 57 -24.58 27.11 2.57
CA GLY A 57 -24.10 27.78 1.34
C GLY A 57 -22.58 27.90 1.19
N LYS A 58 -21.82 27.41 2.16
CA LYS A 58 -20.35 27.36 2.08
C LYS A 58 -19.91 26.10 1.36
N ARG A 59 -18.86 26.22 0.53
CA ARG A 59 -18.23 25.08 -0.15
C ARG A 59 -17.66 24.09 0.85
N GLY A 60 -17.89 22.81 0.60
CA GLY A 60 -17.27 21.72 1.34
C GLY A 60 -15.95 21.27 0.71
N TYR A 61 -15.27 20.34 1.37
CA TYR A 61 -14.01 19.79 0.86
C TYR A 61 -14.12 19.11 -0.51
N PRO A 62 -15.22 18.39 -0.83
CA PRO A 62 -15.45 17.88 -2.18
C PRO A 62 -15.44 18.97 -3.27
N ASP A 63 -16.07 20.11 -2.99
CA ASP A 63 -16.17 21.23 -3.94
C ASP A 63 -14.79 21.83 -4.23
N TYR A 64 -13.95 21.94 -3.20
CA TYR A 64 -12.56 22.40 -3.38
C TYR A 64 -11.72 21.43 -4.20
N LYS A 65 -11.94 20.12 -4.04
CA LYS A 65 -11.26 19.09 -4.84
C LYS A 65 -11.68 19.18 -6.31
N LEU A 66 -12.99 19.29 -6.59
CA LEU A 66 -13.53 19.46 -7.93
C LEU A 66 -12.98 20.71 -8.61
N ALA A 67 -12.91 21.85 -7.90
CA ALA A 67 -12.35 23.08 -8.41
C ALA A 67 -10.87 22.96 -8.83
N ARG A 68 -10.16 21.95 -8.37
CA ARG A 68 -8.77 21.63 -8.74
C ARG A 68 -8.66 20.48 -9.75
N GLY A 69 -9.77 20.02 -10.32
CA GLY A 69 -9.80 18.89 -11.25
C GLY A 69 -9.49 17.54 -10.56
N LEU A 70 -9.67 17.47 -9.22
CA LEU A 70 -9.46 16.25 -8.44
C LEU A 70 -10.79 15.53 -8.24
N GLN A 71 -10.73 14.22 -7.99
CA GLN A 71 -11.91 13.43 -7.65
C GLN A 71 -12.50 13.89 -6.31
N PRO A 72 -13.82 14.03 -6.18
CA PRO A 72 -14.49 14.45 -4.94
C PRO A 72 -14.55 13.32 -3.91
N LEU A 73 -13.70 12.33 -4.03
CA LEU A 73 -13.62 11.15 -3.17
C LEU A 73 -12.60 11.33 -2.05
N ARG A 74 -12.70 10.49 -1.04
CA ARG A 74 -11.68 10.35 -0.02
C ARG A 74 -10.57 9.40 -0.52
N ASP A 75 -9.78 9.91 -1.43
CA ASP A 75 -8.64 9.21 -2.04
C ASP A 75 -7.29 9.58 -1.40
N TRP A 76 -7.33 10.36 -0.31
CA TRP A 76 -6.13 10.91 0.39
C TRP A 76 -5.20 11.70 -0.53
N PHE A 77 -5.71 12.13 -1.67
CA PHE A 77 -4.97 12.91 -2.63
C PHE A 77 -5.44 14.37 -2.62
N TRP A 78 -4.54 15.26 -2.25
CA TRP A 78 -4.69 16.72 -2.42
C TRP A 78 -3.56 17.29 -3.25
N THR A 79 -2.31 17.11 -2.79
CA THR A 79 -1.08 17.45 -3.52
C THR A 79 -0.35 16.21 -4.01
N GLY A 80 -0.79 15.03 -3.59
CA GLY A 80 -0.14 13.75 -3.82
C GLY A 80 1.11 13.51 -2.98
N ARG A 81 1.54 14.44 -2.13
CA ARG A 81 2.76 14.30 -1.33
C ARG A 81 2.72 13.07 -0.43
N THR A 82 1.61 12.85 0.27
CA THR A 82 1.46 11.72 1.21
C THR A 82 1.55 10.39 0.47
N ILE A 83 0.79 10.21 -0.61
CA ILE A 83 0.77 8.97 -1.39
C ILE A 83 2.12 8.71 -2.07
N ARG A 84 2.75 9.75 -2.67
CA ARG A 84 4.07 9.60 -3.29
C ARG A 84 5.17 9.27 -2.29
N SER A 85 5.01 9.65 -1.03
CA SER A 85 5.96 9.39 0.04
C SER A 85 5.89 7.93 0.54
N LEU A 86 4.81 7.18 0.24
CA LEU A 86 4.69 5.77 0.62
C LEU A 86 5.59 4.93 -0.27
N LYS A 87 6.58 4.28 0.33
CA LYS A 87 7.59 3.47 -0.37
C LYS A 87 8.12 2.34 0.53
N VAL A 88 8.86 1.43 -0.07
CA VAL A 88 9.69 0.49 0.67
C VAL A 88 10.84 1.25 1.32
N LYS A 89 10.96 1.16 2.64
CA LYS A 89 11.98 1.86 3.45
C LYS A 89 13.19 0.99 3.75
N GLN A 90 12.96 -0.28 4.02
CA GLN A 90 14.01 -1.24 4.37
C GLN A 90 13.69 -2.59 3.79
N VAL A 91 14.70 -3.29 3.36
CA VAL A 91 14.63 -4.63 2.79
C VAL A 91 15.74 -5.50 3.37
N SER A 92 15.42 -6.74 3.67
CA SER A 92 16.35 -7.83 3.95
C SER A 92 15.78 -9.11 3.34
N GLU A 93 16.51 -10.22 3.41
CA GLU A 93 16.09 -11.51 2.84
C GLU A 93 14.77 -12.06 3.39
N ASN A 94 14.34 -11.60 4.55
CA ASN A 94 13.12 -12.11 5.22
C ASN A 94 12.18 -10.99 5.67
N ARG A 95 12.47 -9.73 5.35
CA ARG A 95 11.70 -8.59 5.84
C ARG A 95 11.68 -7.45 4.84
N CYS A 96 10.49 -6.92 4.62
CA CYS A 96 10.26 -5.68 3.90
C CYS A 96 9.48 -4.71 4.79
N VAL A 97 9.96 -3.49 4.92
CA VAL A 97 9.29 -2.42 5.67
C VAL A 97 8.78 -1.37 4.70
N ILE A 98 7.47 -1.17 4.68
CA ILE A 98 6.79 -0.14 3.89
C ILE A 98 6.43 1.01 4.83
N GLY A 99 6.64 2.24 4.39
CA GLY A 99 6.30 3.42 5.17
C GLY A 99 6.49 4.71 4.39
N PHE A 100 6.29 5.83 5.07
CA PHE A 100 6.44 7.16 4.48
C PHE A 100 7.89 7.64 4.61
N ILE A 101 8.47 8.11 3.50
CA ILE A 101 9.84 8.69 3.52
C ILE A 101 9.81 10.08 4.14
N ASN A 102 8.75 10.84 3.89
CA ASN A 102 8.60 12.19 4.40
C ASN A 102 7.92 12.15 5.78
N PRO A 103 8.56 12.68 6.85
CA PRO A 103 7.99 12.71 8.20
C PRO A 103 6.63 13.43 8.29
N ASN A 104 6.44 14.49 7.51
CA ASN A 104 5.16 15.21 7.46
C ASN A 104 4.06 14.34 6.83
N ALA A 105 4.39 13.53 5.82
CA ALA A 105 3.46 12.60 5.21
C ALA A 105 3.06 11.49 6.19
N ASP A 106 3.99 11.01 6.99
CA ASP A 106 3.72 10.02 8.05
C ASP A 106 2.74 10.57 9.09
N ALA A 107 2.96 11.79 9.58
CA ALA A 107 2.05 12.46 10.51
C ALA A 107 0.64 12.66 9.92
N VAL A 108 0.54 13.11 8.66
CA VAL A 108 -0.74 13.28 7.95
C VAL A 108 -1.45 11.93 7.78
N ALA A 109 -0.73 10.88 7.42
CA ALA A 109 -1.28 9.54 7.28
C ALA A 109 -1.80 9.00 8.62
N HIS A 110 -1.07 9.23 9.71
CA HIS A 110 -1.49 8.84 11.06
C HIS A 110 -2.80 9.52 11.46
N ILE A 111 -2.90 10.85 11.29
CA ILE A 111 -4.13 11.61 11.60
C ILE A 111 -5.31 11.12 10.76
N ASN A 112 -5.08 10.83 9.48
CA ASN A 112 -6.13 10.30 8.62
C ASN A 112 -6.58 8.89 9.04
N ASN A 113 -5.66 8.04 9.47
CA ASN A 113 -5.98 6.69 9.96
C ASN A 113 -6.83 6.67 11.23
N ILE A 114 -6.77 7.69 12.07
CA ILE A 114 -7.67 7.85 13.23
C ILE A 114 -9.11 8.03 12.76
N ARG A 115 -9.30 8.77 11.66
CA ARG A 115 -10.64 9.08 11.10
C ARG A 115 -11.21 7.97 10.24
N GLU A 116 -10.36 7.37 9.45
CA GLU A 116 -10.67 6.29 8.52
C GLU A 116 -9.43 5.43 8.31
N ARG A 117 -9.48 4.14 8.60
CA ARG A 117 -8.35 3.22 8.40
C ARG A 117 -8.08 3.03 6.91
N ALA A 118 -7.17 3.82 6.38
CA ALA A 118 -6.80 3.86 4.98
C ALA A 118 -5.45 3.20 4.72
N PHE A 119 -4.46 3.60 5.51
CA PHE A 119 -3.08 3.15 5.36
C PHE A 119 -2.87 1.86 6.14
N GLY A 120 -2.76 0.77 5.44
CA GLY A 120 -2.56 -0.58 5.93
C GLY A 120 -2.66 -1.57 4.77
N ILE A 121 -2.50 -2.84 5.05
CA ILE A 121 -2.60 -3.92 4.06
C ILE A 121 -4.04 -4.44 4.05
N SER A 122 -4.73 -4.29 2.92
CA SER A 122 -6.06 -4.81 2.70
C SER A 122 -6.04 -6.29 2.28
N PRO A 123 -7.20 -6.97 2.24
CA PRO A 123 -7.31 -8.30 1.64
C PRO A 123 -6.81 -8.36 0.19
N LYS A 124 -7.13 -7.35 -0.64
CA LYS A 124 -6.64 -7.29 -2.05
C LYS A 124 -5.14 -7.02 -2.13
N ASP A 125 -4.59 -6.14 -1.28
CA ASP A 125 -3.15 -5.93 -1.20
C ASP A 125 -2.42 -7.22 -0.82
N ARG A 126 -3.00 -8.02 0.07
CA ARG A 126 -2.48 -9.34 0.45
C ARG A 126 -2.54 -10.36 -0.69
N GLN A 127 -3.60 -10.35 -1.48
CA GLN A 127 -3.71 -11.18 -2.68
C GLN A 127 -2.65 -10.81 -3.72
N ALA A 128 -2.40 -9.53 -3.96
CA ALA A 128 -1.34 -9.06 -4.84
C ALA A 128 0.05 -9.52 -4.35
N MET A 129 0.30 -9.43 -3.05
CA MET A 129 1.53 -9.94 -2.43
C MET A 129 1.70 -11.44 -2.64
N ILE A 130 0.66 -12.25 -2.42
CA ILE A 130 0.70 -13.70 -2.62
C ILE A 130 0.95 -14.04 -4.09
N ALA A 131 0.38 -13.31 -5.02
CA ALA A 131 0.56 -13.53 -6.44
C ALA A 131 2.04 -13.33 -6.86
N VAL A 132 2.68 -12.25 -6.44
CA VAL A 132 4.10 -12.02 -6.75
C VAL A 132 5.01 -13.02 -6.07
N ILE A 133 4.77 -13.38 -4.82
CA ILE A 133 5.51 -14.45 -4.13
C ILE A 133 5.41 -15.77 -4.91
N SER A 134 4.22 -16.15 -5.34
CA SER A 134 4.00 -17.37 -6.12
C SER A 134 4.73 -17.34 -7.46
N ALA A 135 4.80 -16.18 -8.13
CA ALA A 135 5.52 -16.01 -9.38
C ALA A 135 7.05 -16.18 -9.18
N ILE A 136 7.61 -15.54 -8.15
CA ILE A 136 9.04 -15.66 -7.81
C ILE A 136 9.40 -17.11 -7.52
N LEU A 137 8.60 -17.81 -6.72
CA LEU A 137 8.85 -19.21 -6.38
C LEU A 137 8.80 -20.16 -7.58
N ARG A 138 7.89 -19.93 -8.52
CA ARG A 138 7.81 -20.72 -9.77
C ARG A 138 9.07 -20.51 -10.59
N THR A 139 9.54 -19.28 -10.74
CA THR A 139 10.75 -18.94 -11.49
C THR A 139 11.99 -19.55 -10.87
N SER A 140 12.14 -19.47 -9.55
CA SER A 140 13.25 -20.05 -8.80
C SER A 140 13.31 -21.58 -8.93
N ARG A 141 12.18 -22.28 -8.93
CA ARG A 141 12.10 -23.75 -9.12
C ARG A 141 12.51 -24.16 -10.52
N VAL A 142 12.10 -23.43 -11.55
CA VAL A 142 12.48 -23.73 -12.94
C VAL A 142 14.01 -23.64 -13.14
N ILE A 143 14.66 -22.69 -12.49
CA ILE A 143 16.12 -22.52 -12.56
C ILE A 143 16.84 -23.68 -11.85
N GLN A 144 16.32 -24.14 -10.70
CA GLN A 144 16.92 -25.28 -9.98
C GLN A 144 16.81 -26.60 -10.76
N VAL A 145 15.67 -26.86 -11.39
CA VAL A 145 15.50 -28.08 -12.23
C VAL A 145 16.44 -28.07 -13.43
N ARG A 146 16.71 -26.90 -14.03
CA ARG A 146 17.67 -26.79 -15.15
C ARG A 146 19.13 -26.94 -14.71
N LYS A 147 19.46 -26.68 -13.46
CA LYS A 147 20.83 -26.89 -12.92
C LYS A 147 21.09 -28.33 -12.48
N ALA A 148 20.04 -29.13 -12.25
CA ALA A 148 20.13 -30.52 -11.86
C ALA A 148 20.11 -31.51 -13.07
N ALA A 149 19.86 -31.02 -14.24
CA ALA A 149 19.91 -31.77 -15.51
C ALA A 149 21.22 -31.48 -16.25
#